data_2ad66c87449f2e33a646561381293555
#
_entry.id   2ad66c87449f2e33a646561381293555
#
_cell.length_a   1.000
_cell.length_b   1.000
_cell.length_c   1.000
_cell.angle_alpha   90.00
_cell.angle_beta   90.00
_cell.angle_gamma   90.00
#
_symmetry.space_group_name_H-M   'P 1'
#
loop_
_entity.id
_entity.type
_entity.pdbx_description
1 polymer ?
#
loop_
_entity_poly.entity_id
_entity_poly.type
_entity_poly.pdbx_seq_one_letter_code
_entity_poly.pdbx_strand_id
1 'polypeptide(L)'
;LVATTEAERAGLRRANQATAKLLQDLAILARPGVTTSELNDYAMDYITKLGAKPVFATEEGFPGCINTSVNDVAVHGVPGKQKLKLGDVLSIDAGMLLDSYAGDSTITIAVGKIAPKHQYLIETAHEAMMAGIQAARPGRRIGDIGYAIQQVAWSRGFNVVREYIGHGLGHVMHEKPDVPNVGRSGTGPRIPEGLVITIEPTLVEQSARMKVDPDGWSVRTRDGGWAAQFEHTVIVTRHGAEILSSL
;
A
#
# COMPACT_ATOMS: atom_id res chain seq x y z
N LEU A 1 8.00 -6.39 -13.42
CA LEU A 1 9.05 -7.42 -13.60
C LEU A 1 8.45 -8.83 -13.57
N VAL A 2 9.03 -9.73 -14.36
CA VAL A 2 8.85 -11.19 -14.17
C VAL A 2 10.21 -11.73 -13.70
N ALA A 3 10.32 -12.00 -12.39
CA ALA A 3 11.57 -12.44 -11.77
C ALA A 3 11.79 -13.93 -12.06
N THR A 4 12.77 -14.20 -12.90
CA THR A 4 13.08 -15.57 -13.40
C THR A 4 14.30 -16.17 -12.68
N THR A 5 15.18 -15.34 -12.14
CA THR A 5 16.40 -15.79 -11.47
C THR A 5 16.31 -15.68 -9.94
N GLU A 6 17.07 -16.50 -9.24
CA GLU A 6 17.15 -16.43 -7.77
C GLU A 6 17.78 -15.10 -7.29
N ALA A 7 18.69 -14.53 -8.08
CA ALA A 7 19.32 -13.24 -7.76
C ALA A 7 18.27 -12.11 -7.76
N GLU A 8 17.38 -12.04 -8.77
CA GLU A 8 16.27 -11.10 -8.82
C GLU A 8 15.33 -11.28 -7.62
N ARG A 9 14.94 -12.52 -7.34
CA ARG A 9 14.05 -12.83 -6.20
C ARG A 9 14.66 -12.43 -4.87
N ALA A 10 15.95 -12.70 -4.67
CA ALA A 10 16.66 -12.32 -3.46
C ALA A 10 16.79 -10.80 -3.32
N GLY A 11 17.06 -10.07 -4.41
CA GLY A 11 17.09 -8.60 -4.43
C GLY A 11 15.76 -7.99 -4.05
N LEU A 12 14.68 -8.46 -4.68
CA LEU A 12 13.31 -8.03 -4.37
C LEU A 12 12.92 -8.31 -2.91
N ARG A 13 13.26 -9.52 -2.39
CA ARG A 13 13.01 -9.84 -0.97
C ARG A 13 13.72 -8.86 -0.04
N ARG A 14 15.01 -8.59 -0.27
CA ARG A 14 15.76 -7.64 0.58
C ARG A 14 15.12 -6.25 0.59
N ALA A 15 14.77 -5.70 -0.57
CA ALA A 15 14.16 -4.38 -0.68
C ALA A 15 12.79 -4.34 0.05
N ASN A 16 11.94 -5.34 -0.19
CA ASN A 16 10.62 -5.41 0.42
C ASN A 16 10.66 -5.69 1.93
N GLN A 17 11.57 -6.54 2.42
CA GLN A 17 11.75 -6.75 3.85
C GLN A 17 12.30 -5.50 4.56
N ALA A 18 13.18 -4.73 3.90
CA ALA A 18 13.64 -3.45 4.42
C ALA A 18 12.48 -2.44 4.54
N THR A 19 11.60 -2.38 3.54
CA THR A 19 10.39 -1.55 3.57
C THR A 19 9.44 -2.01 4.70
N ALA A 20 9.19 -3.30 4.82
CA ALA A 20 8.34 -3.86 5.89
C ALA A 20 8.90 -3.55 7.29
N LYS A 21 10.23 -3.63 7.46
CA LYS A 21 10.89 -3.26 8.73
C LYS A 21 10.72 -1.78 9.06
N LEU A 22 10.87 -0.90 8.07
CA LEU A 22 10.60 0.54 8.24
C LEU A 22 9.16 0.77 8.71
N LEU A 23 8.18 0.14 8.06
CA LEU A 23 6.77 0.28 8.43
C LEU A 23 6.48 -0.21 9.85
N GLN A 24 7.11 -1.30 10.31
CA GLN A 24 6.98 -1.74 11.71
C GLN A 24 7.52 -0.70 12.70
N ASP A 25 8.68 -0.11 12.41
CA ASP A 25 9.27 0.92 13.26
C ASP A 25 8.38 2.16 13.32
N LEU A 26 7.85 2.59 12.16
CA LEU A 26 6.91 3.71 12.07
C LEU A 26 5.60 3.44 12.81
N ALA A 27 5.09 2.21 12.78
CA ALA A 27 3.90 1.82 13.53
C ALA A 27 4.09 1.96 15.05
N ILE A 28 5.30 1.65 15.56
CA ILE A 28 5.65 1.81 16.97
C ILE A 28 5.78 3.31 17.35
N LEU A 29 6.31 4.13 16.44
CA LEU A 29 6.53 5.56 16.65
C LEU A 29 5.25 6.38 16.53
N ALA A 30 4.28 5.95 15.75
CA ALA A 30 3.03 6.65 15.49
C ALA A 30 2.10 6.65 16.73
N ARG A 31 2.32 7.61 17.61
CA ARG A 31 1.58 7.78 18.87
C ARG A 31 0.91 9.14 18.93
N PRO A 32 -0.12 9.33 19.78
CA PRO A 32 -0.73 10.65 19.96
C PRO A 32 0.33 11.71 20.31
N GLY A 33 0.27 12.86 19.60
CA GLY A 33 1.19 13.99 19.76
C GLY A 33 2.38 13.99 18.79
N VAL A 34 2.75 12.86 18.20
CA VAL A 34 3.76 12.79 17.13
C VAL A 34 3.20 13.42 15.86
N THR A 35 4.02 14.18 15.14
CA THR A 35 3.65 14.76 13.85
C THR A 35 3.96 13.79 12.71
N THR A 36 3.24 13.92 11.60
CA THR A 36 3.53 13.10 10.42
C THR A 36 4.88 13.44 9.79
N SER A 37 5.40 14.68 9.97
CA SER A 37 6.77 15.02 9.57
C SER A 37 7.82 14.29 10.39
N GLU A 38 7.64 14.09 11.70
CA GLU A 38 8.58 13.32 12.53
C GLU A 38 8.67 11.85 12.07
N LEU A 39 7.57 11.27 11.60
CA LEU A 39 7.59 9.93 10.99
C LEU A 39 8.36 9.92 9.67
N ASN A 40 8.17 10.95 8.84
CA ASN A 40 8.90 11.11 7.60
C ASN A 40 10.41 11.31 7.82
N ASP A 41 10.79 12.10 8.82
CA ASP A 41 12.20 12.34 9.16
C ASP A 41 12.89 11.04 9.61
N TYR A 42 12.19 10.23 10.42
CA TYR A 42 12.68 8.89 10.79
C TYR A 42 12.85 7.99 9.54
N ALA A 43 11.85 7.99 8.65
CA ALA A 43 11.90 7.19 7.43
C ALA A 43 13.07 7.60 6.51
N MET A 44 13.29 8.91 6.34
CA MET A 44 14.40 9.44 5.55
C MET A 44 15.76 9.02 6.14
N ASP A 45 15.92 9.10 7.45
CA ASP A 45 17.12 8.67 8.15
C ASP A 45 17.36 7.16 8.00
N TYR A 46 16.32 6.35 8.15
CA TYR A 46 16.36 4.90 7.94
C TYR A 46 16.81 4.53 6.51
N ILE A 47 16.13 5.10 5.50
CA ILE A 47 16.42 4.84 4.07
C ILE A 47 17.86 5.26 3.74
N THR A 48 18.29 6.43 4.23
CA THR A 48 19.65 6.95 4.00
C THR A 48 20.71 6.05 4.65
N LYS A 49 20.52 5.63 5.90
CA LYS A 49 21.44 4.73 6.60
C LYS A 49 21.56 3.36 5.93
N LEU A 50 20.51 2.91 5.29
CA LEU A 50 20.49 1.66 4.54
C LEU A 50 21.22 1.77 3.18
N GLY A 51 21.54 3.00 2.73
CA GLY A 51 22.07 3.25 1.39
C GLY A 51 21.03 3.11 0.27
N ALA A 52 19.75 3.09 0.63
CA ALA A 52 18.63 3.03 -0.30
C ALA A 52 18.24 4.43 -0.81
N LYS A 53 17.42 4.50 -1.85
CA LYS A 53 16.86 5.75 -2.39
C LYS A 53 15.39 5.89 -2.01
N PRO A 54 14.93 7.05 -1.51
CA PRO A 54 13.52 7.34 -1.25
C PRO A 54 12.82 7.66 -2.59
N VAL A 55 12.12 6.69 -3.15
CA VAL A 55 11.57 6.78 -4.53
C VAL A 55 10.54 7.90 -4.65
N PHE A 56 9.60 8.03 -3.74
CA PHE A 56 8.55 9.05 -3.82
C PHE A 56 9.11 10.47 -3.91
N ALA A 57 10.13 10.79 -3.11
CA ALA A 57 10.76 12.11 -3.12
C ALA A 57 11.64 12.36 -4.34
N THR A 58 12.36 11.33 -4.81
CA THR A 58 13.40 11.51 -5.84
C THR A 58 12.91 11.27 -7.26
N GLU A 59 11.98 10.35 -7.46
CA GLU A 59 11.51 9.97 -8.81
C GLU A 59 10.14 10.56 -9.14
N GLU A 60 9.29 10.78 -8.14
CA GLU A 60 7.94 11.28 -8.32
C GLU A 60 7.76 12.76 -7.96
N GLY A 61 8.71 13.34 -7.25
CA GLY A 61 8.66 14.72 -6.78
C GLY A 61 7.67 14.95 -5.63
N PHE A 62 7.29 13.87 -4.92
CA PHE A 62 6.46 13.96 -3.73
C PHE A 62 7.22 14.67 -2.60
N PRO A 63 6.58 15.54 -1.78
CA PRO A 63 7.28 16.33 -0.76
C PRO A 63 7.61 15.56 0.52
N GLY A 64 7.78 14.24 0.44
CA GLY A 64 8.16 13.34 1.53
C GLY A 64 8.74 12.04 1.00
N CYS A 65 9.32 11.22 1.87
CA CYS A 65 9.81 9.88 1.49
C CYS A 65 8.83 8.75 1.84
N ILE A 66 7.77 9.08 2.57
CA ILE A 66 6.62 8.21 2.88
C ILE A 66 5.33 8.99 2.72
N ASN A 67 4.22 8.32 2.46
CA ASN A 67 2.90 8.92 2.56
C ASN A 67 2.33 8.69 3.97
N THR A 68 1.61 9.66 4.50
CA THR A 68 0.96 9.59 5.82
C THR A 68 -0.49 10.05 5.73
N SER A 69 -1.37 9.12 5.49
CA SER A 69 -2.79 9.37 5.21
C SER A 69 -3.63 9.18 6.47
N VAL A 70 -4.16 10.29 7.03
CA VAL A 70 -4.89 10.29 8.30
C VAL A 70 -6.39 10.37 8.05
N ASN A 71 -7.17 9.45 8.62
CA ASN A 71 -8.63 9.39 8.65
C ASN A 71 -9.27 9.40 7.25
N ASP A 72 -9.78 10.54 6.79
CA ASP A 72 -10.44 10.73 5.50
C ASP A 72 -9.49 11.01 4.33
N VAL A 73 -8.18 11.15 4.60
CA VAL A 73 -7.14 11.10 3.56
C VAL A 73 -6.97 9.65 3.17
N ALA A 74 -7.33 9.31 1.93
CA ALA A 74 -7.35 7.94 1.44
C ALA A 74 -5.95 7.44 1.04
N VAL A 75 -5.20 8.25 0.27
CA VAL A 75 -3.83 7.95 -0.20
C VAL A 75 -3.03 9.24 -0.36
N HIS A 76 -1.72 9.12 -0.53
CA HIS A 76 -0.77 10.20 -0.84
C HIS A 76 -0.78 11.35 0.18
N GLY A 77 -1.11 11.08 1.43
CA GLY A 77 -1.09 12.09 2.49
C GLY A 77 0.31 12.67 2.69
N VAL A 78 0.44 14.00 2.49
CA VAL A 78 1.73 14.69 2.62
C VAL A 78 2.13 14.79 4.09
N PRO A 79 3.33 14.32 4.47
CA PRO A 79 3.84 14.50 5.84
C PRO A 79 3.98 15.97 6.21
N GLY A 80 3.55 16.34 7.41
CA GLY A 80 3.54 17.74 7.83
C GLY A 80 3.45 17.93 9.35
N LYS A 81 3.07 19.13 9.76
CA LYS A 81 2.96 19.52 11.18
C LYS A 81 1.70 18.97 11.88
N GLN A 82 0.88 18.20 11.18
CA GLN A 82 -0.29 17.56 11.77
C GLN A 82 0.15 16.58 12.85
N LYS A 83 -0.36 16.78 14.06
CA LYS A 83 -0.15 15.86 15.19
C LYS A 83 -1.20 14.76 15.15
N LEU A 84 -0.75 13.54 15.28
CA LEU A 84 -1.63 12.39 15.49
C LEU A 84 -2.39 12.52 16.80
N LYS A 85 -3.64 12.12 16.79
CA LYS A 85 -4.54 12.17 17.96
C LYS A 85 -4.95 10.76 18.36
N LEU A 86 -5.28 10.59 19.62
CA LEU A 86 -5.93 9.37 20.09
C LEU A 86 -7.23 9.16 19.30
N GLY A 87 -7.38 8.01 18.71
CA GLY A 87 -8.55 7.67 17.89
C GLY A 87 -8.36 7.82 16.40
N ASP A 88 -7.26 8.38 15.92
CA ASP A 88 -6.96 8.47 14.48
C ASP A 88 -6.69 7.08 13.88
N VAL A 89 -7.01 6.94 12.61
CA VAL A 89 -6.57 5.88 11.72
C VAL A 89 -5.50 6.46 10.80
N LEU A 90 -4.34 5.81 10.71
CA LEU A 90 -3.21 6.27 9.92
C LEU A 90 -2.79 5.18 8.95
N SER A 91 -2.87 5.45 7.65
CA SER A 91 -2.20 4.65 6.62
C SER A 91 -0.81 5.24 6.36
N ILE A 92 0.21 4.39 6.43
CA ILE A 92 1.60 4.74 6.12
C ILE A 92 2.02 3.90 4.92
N ASP A 93 2.41 4.58 3.86
CA ASP A 93 2.90 3.98 2.64
C ASP A 93 4.39 4.32 2.46
N ALA A 94 5.20 3.32 2.22
CA ALA A 94 6.66 3.45 2.12
C ALA A 94 7.21 2.69 0.93
N GLY A 95 7.98 3.41 0.11
CA GLY A 95 8.67 2.88 -1.04
C GLY A 95 10.14 3.25 -1.09
N MET A 96 11.01 2.30 -1.41
CA MET A 96 12.44 2.55 -1.57
C MET A 96 13.06 1.72 -2.69
N LEU A 97 14.17 2.19 -3.21
CA LEU A 97 15.03 1.42 -4.11
C LEU A 97 16.29 1.01 -3.38
N LEU A 98 16.46 -0.28 -3.14
CA LEU A 98 17.64 -0.88 -2.49
C LEU A 98 18.33 -1.84 -3.45
N ASP A 99 19.64 -1.67 -3.67
CA ASP A 99 20.43 -2.50 -4.59
C ASP A 99 19.79 -2.63 -5.98
N SER A 100 19.20 -1.55 -6.49
CA SER A 100 18.47 -1.50 -7.77
C SER A 100 17.17 -2.31 -7.82
N TYR A 101 16.60 -2.69 -6.67
CA TYR A 101 15.27 -3.33 -6.58
C TYR A 101 14.33 -2.47 -5.76
N ALA A 102 13.09 -2.36 -6.24
CA ALA A 102 12.04 -1.64 -5.55
C ALA A 102 11.44 -2.49 -4.42
N GLY A 103 11.16 -1.85 -3.30
CA GLY A 103 10.34 -2.39 -2.24
C GLY A 103 9.21 -1.42 -1.94
N ASP A 104 7.98 -1.92 -1.87
CA ASP A 104 6.76 -1.14 -1.75
C ASP A 104 5.75 -1.83 -0.85
N SER A 105 5.21 -1.09 0.11
CA SER A 105 4.19 -1.61 1.01
C SER A 105 3.49 -0.51 1.80
N THR A 106 2.23 -0.77 2.16
CA THR A 106 1.39 0.12 2.97
C THR A 106 0.76 -0.64 4.12
N ILE A 107 0.75 -0.02 5.29
CA ILE A 107 0.00 -0.49 6.46
C ILE A 107 -0.96 0.57 6.96
N THR A 108 -2.08 0.14 7.53
CA THR A 108 -2.98 1.02 8.28
C THR A 108 -3.00 0.62 9.74
N ILE A 109 -2.82 1.60 10.62
CA ILE A 109 -2.77 1.42 12.07
C ILE A 109 -3.77 2.31 12.80
N ALA A 110 -4.16 1.85 13.98
CA ALA A 110 -4.91 2.64 14.94
C ALA A 110 -3.95 3.46 15.82
N VAL A 111 -4.18 4.75 15.97
CA VAL A 111 -3.43 5.60 16.90
C VAL A 111 -4.07 5.51 18.28
N GLY A 112 -3.65 4.52 19.06
CA GLY A 112 -4.26 4.16 20.33
C GLY A 112 -5.63 3.50 20.15
N LYS A 113 -6.58 3.77 21.06
CA LYS A 113 -7.93 3.18 21.01
C LYS A 113 -8.80 3.92 20.00
N ILE A 114 -9.36 3.20 19.03
CA ILE A 114 -10.27 3.73 18.01
C ILE A 114 -11.70 3.22 18.19
N ALA A 115 -12.65 3.82 17.48
CA ALA A 115 -14.04 3.37 17.47
C ALA A 115 -14.17 2.00 16.76
N PRO A 116 -15.08 1.11 17.22
CA PRO A 116 -15.25 -0.22 16.63
C PRO A 116 -15.50 -0.22 15.12
N LYS A 117 -16.23 0.78 14.61
CA LYS A 117 -16.49 0.92 13.16
C LYS A 117 -15.20 1.14 12.35
N HIS A 118 -14.23 1.88 12.89
CA HIS A 118 -12.95 2.12 12.22
C HIS A 118 -12.01 0.92 12.35
N GLN A 119 -12.09 0.20 13.48
CA GLN A 119 -11.41 -1.09 13.62
C GLN A 119 -11.91 -2.07 12.56
N TYR A 120 -13.24 -2.14 12.36
CA TYR A 120 -13.84 -2.98 11.33
C TYR A 120 -13.44 -2.59 9.90
N LEU A 121 -13.28 -1.29 9.62
CA LEU A 121 -12.73 -0.80 8.35
C LEU A 121 -11.30 -1.31 8.13
N ILE A 122 -10.42 -1.16 9.13
CA ILE A 122 -9.01 -1.61 9.06
C ILE A 122 -8.95 -3.12 8.79
N GLU A 123 -9.68 -3.91 9.57
CA GLU A 123 -9.72 -5.38 9.42
C GLU A 123 -10.23 -5.79 8.05
N THR A 124 -11.30 -5.13 7.55
CA THR A 124 -11.86 -5.42 6.24
C THR A 124 -10.89 -5.05 5.11
N ALA A 125 -10.17 -3.92 5.22
CA ALA A 125 -9.18 -3.54 4.22
C ALA A 125 -8.04 -4.55 4.13
N HIS A 126 -7.54 -5.02 5.27
CA HIS A 126 -6.54 -6.08 5.31
C HIS A 126 -7.05 -7.39 4.70
N GLU A 127 -8.26 -7.83 5.07
CA GLU A 127 -8.85 -9.05 4.49
C GLU A 127 -9.08 -8.92 2.98
N ALA A 128 -9.49 -7.74 2.48
CA ALA A 128 -9.67 -7.50 1.06
C ALA A 128 -8.35 -7.63 0.29
N MET A 129 -7.25 -7.07 0.83
CA MET A 129 -5.91 -7.25 0.28
C MET A 129 -5.53 -8.75 0.24
N MET A 130 -5.71 -9.47 1.34
CA MET A 130 -5.39 -10.89 1.42
C MET A 130 -6.20 -11.74 0.44
N ALA A 131 -7.48 -11.40 0.21
CA ALA A 131 -8.31 -12.05 -0.81
C ALA A 131 -7.76 -11.81 -2.23
N GLY A 132 -7.30 -10.58 -2.52
CA GLY A 132 -6.60 -10.25 -3.76
C GLY A 132 -5.33 -11.07 -3.95
N ILE A 133 -4.51 -11.18 -2.91
CA ILE A 133 -3.27 -11.99 -2.92
C ILE A 133 -3.57 -13.47 -3.18
N GLN A 134 -4.59 -14.03 -2.56
CA GLN A 134 -5.01 -15.42 -2.78
C GLN A 134 -5.49 -15.66 -4.21
N ALA A 135 -6.06 -14.65 -4.87
CA ALA A 135 -6.48 -14.73 -6.26
C ALA A 135 -5.32 -14.62 -7.27
N ALA A 136 -4.17 -14.09 -6.86
CA ALA A 136 -2.98 -13.92 -7.70
C ALA A 136 -2.24 -15.26 -7.90
N ARG A 137 -2.68 -16.02 -8.89
CA ARG A 137 -2.14 -17.37 -9.19
C ARG A 137 -1.84 -17.53 -10.67
N PRO A 138 -0.87 -18.38 -11.05
CA PRO A 138 -0.58 -18.68 -12.45
C PRO A 138 -1.84 -19.15 -13.19
N GLY A 139 -2.03 -18.63 -14.40
CA GLY A 139 -3.19 -18.95 -15.25
C GLY A 139 -4.46 -18.16 -14.94
N ARG A 140 -4.58 -17.55 -13.77
CA ARG A 140 -5.61 -16.55 -13.48
C ARG A 140 -5.33 -15.25 -14.24
N ARG A 141 -6.22 -14.28 -14.08
CA ARG A 141 -6.13 -12.97 -14.74
C ARG A 141 -6.15 -11.84 -13.71
N ILE A 142 -5.60 -10.70 -14.07
CA ILE A 142 -5.54 -9.52 -13.18
C ILE A 142 -6.94 -9.13 -12.67
N GLY A 143 -7.97 -9.24 -13.50
CA GLY A 143 -9.36 -8.97 -13.08
C GLY A 143 -9.90 -9.88 -11.98
N ASP A 144 -9.30 -11.07 -11.79
CA ASP A 144 -9.67 -11.97 -10.69
C ASP A 144 -9.22 -11.39 -9.33
N ILE A 145 -8.08 -10.65 -9.30
CA ILE A 145 -7.57 -9.97 -8.11
C ILE A 145 -8.56 -8.89 -7.67
N GLY A 146 -8.87 -7.94 -8.56
CA GLY A 146 -9.81 -6.86 -8.23
C GLY A 146 -11.22 -7.39 -7.93
N TYR A 147 -11.65 -8.47 -8.58
CA TYR A 147 -12.91 -9.13 -8.24
C TYR A 147 -12.92 -9.66 -6.81
N ALA A 148 -11.86 -10.34 -6.37
CA ALA A 148 -11.76 -10.87 -5.01
C ALA A 148 -11.76 -9.74 -3.95
N ILE A 149 -11.00 -8.67 -4.19
CA ILE A 149 -10.95 -7.49 -3.33
C ILE A 149 -12.34 -6.88 -3.14
N GLN A 150 -13.02 -6.56 -4.25
CA GLN A 150 -14.32 -5.90 -4.20
C GLN A 150 -15.41 -6.75 -3.54
N GLN A 151 -15.35 -8.10 -3.69
CA GLN A 151 -16.33 -8.98 -3.04
C GLN A 151 -16.23 -8.89 -1.51
N VAL A 152 -15.02 -8.88 -0.95
CA VAL A 152 -14.82 -8.71 0.50
C VAL A 152 -15.34 -7.33 0.95
N ALA A 153 -14.91 -6.25 0.28
CA ALA A 153 -15.30 -4.90 0.65
C ALA A 153 -16.83 -4.72 0.62
N TRP A 154 -17.48 -5.10 -0.48
CA TRP A 154 -18.93 -4.90 -0.66
C TRP A 154 -19.76 -5.76 0.26
N SER A 155 -19.36 -7.01 0.52
CA SER A 155 -20.07 -7.88 1.47
C SER A 155 -20.08 -7.34 2.90
N ARG A 156 -19.17 -6.42 3.22
CA ARG A 156 -19.02 -5.78 4.53
C ARG A 156 -19.48 -4.32 4.56
N GLY A 157 -20.07 -3.83 3.46
CA GLY A 157 -20.65 -2.50 3.37
C GLY A 157 -19.67 -1.37 3.10
N PHE A 158 -18.42 -1.68 2.68
CA PHE A 158 -17.43 -0.69 2.30
C PHE A 158 -17.33 -0.52 0.79
N ASN A 159 -16.85 0.65 0.35
CA ASN A 159 -16.53 0.93 -1.03
C ASN A 159 -15.02 0.85 -1.27
N VAL A 160 -14.64 0.60 -2.53
CA VAL A 160 -13.25 0.49 -2.98
C VAL A 160 -12.91 1.68 -3.85
N VAL A 161 -11.79 2.35 -3.56
CA VAL A 161 -11.24 3.42 -4.41
C VAL A 161 -10.74 2.78 -5.71
N ARG A 162 -11.08 3.42 -6.85
CA ARG A 162 -10.85 2.84 -8.19
C ARG A 162 -9.67 3.44 -8.93
N GLU A 163 -9.32 4.68 -8.59
CA GLU A 163 -8.35 5.48 -9.32
C GLU A 163 -6.90 5.15 -8.94
N TYR A 164 -6.68 4.72 -7.70
CA TYR A 164 -5.37 4.38 -7.16
C TYR A 164 -5.28 2.87 -7.08
N ILE A 165 -4.41 2.30 -7.90
CA ILE A 165 -4.39 0.87 -8.20
C ILE A 165 -2.99 0.29 -8.08
N GLY A 166 -2.89 -0.99 -7.83
CA GLY A 166 -1.63 -1.72 -7.84
C GLY A 166 -0.98 -1.79 -9.21
N HIS A 167 0.26 -2.17 -9.23
CA HIS A 167 1.12 -2.15 -10.40
C HIS A 167 2.16 -3.27 -10.37
N GLY A 168 2.81 -3.50 -11.50
CA GLY A 168 4.05 -4.26 -11.54
C GLY A 168 5.17 -3.47 -10.88
N LEU A 169 6.15 -4.17 -10.33
CA LEU A 169 7.33 -3.49 -9.79
C LEU A 169 8.59 -4.38 -9.97
N GLY A 170 9.77 -3.75 -9.94
CA GLY A 170 11.02 -4.49 -10.15
C GLY A 170 12.24 -3.62 -9.92
N HIS A 171 12.85 -3.15 -10.99
CA HIS A 171 13.97 -2.20 -10.94
C HIS A 171 13.51 -0.74 -10.87
N VAL A 172 12.25 -0.50 -11.16
CA VAL A 172 11.55 0.76 -10.96
C VAL A 172 10.28 0.50 -10.15
N MET A 173 9.77 1.54 -9.50
CA MET A 173 8.60 1.44 -8.63
C MET A 173 7.35 1.04 -9.41
N HIS A 174 7.05 1.71 -10.50
CA HIS A 174 5.84 1.50 -11.27
C HIS A 174 6.11 0.88 -12.63
N GLU A 175 5.65 -0.34 -12.83
CA GLU A 175 5.72 -1.10 -14.09
C GLU A 175 4.34 -1.66 -14.46
N LYS A 176 4.19 -2.11 -15.70
CA LYS A 176 3.03 -2.93 -16.07
C LYS A 176 3.16 -4.35 -15.48
N PRO A 177 2.02 -5.03 -15.21
CA PRO A 177 0.65 -4.61 -15.48
C PRO A 177 0.07 -3.70 -14.40
N ASP A 178 -0.97 -2.94 -14.74
CA ASP A 178 -1.86 -2.32 -13.77
C ASP A 178 -2.66 -3.40 -13.04
N VAL A 179 -2.88 -3.24 -11.74
CA VAL A 179 -3.60 -4.18 -10.87
C VAL A 179 -4.78 -3.47 -10.20
N PRO A 180 -5.91 -3.31 -10.90
CA PRO A 180 -7.08 -2.63 -10.34
C PRO A 180 -7.66 -3.32 -9.11
N ASN A 181 -8.09 -2.52 -8.13
CA ASN A 181 -8.73 -2.99 -6.90
C ASN A 181 -10.19 -3.41 -7.07
N VAL A 182 -10.75 -3.20 -8.25
CA VAL A 182 -12.07 -3.67 -8.67
C VAL A 182 -11.95 -4.35 -10.03
N GLY A 183 -12.77 -5.36 -10.28
CA GLY A 183 -12.65 -6.07 -11.54
C GLY A 183 -13.79 -7.05 -11.80
N ARG A 184 -13.74 -7.65 -12.99
CA ARG A 184 -14.61 -8.76 -13.38
C ARG A 184 -13.75 -10.03 -13.48
N SER A 185 -14.19 -11.09 -12.83
CA SER A 185 -13.50 -12.38 -12.88
C SER A 185 -13.29 -12.86 -14.33
N GLY A 186 -12.13 -13.43 -14.61
CA GLY A 186 -11.75 -13.94 -15.91
C GLY A 186 -11.37 -12.89 -16.95
N THR A 187 -11.16 -11.61 -16.54
CA THR A 187 -10.79 -10.50 -17.46
C THR A 187 -9.37 -10.00 -17.21
N GLY A 188 -8.85 -9.23 -18.19
CA GLY A 188 -7.52 -8.63 -18.10
C GLY A 188 -6.38 -9.60 -18.49
N PRO A 189 -5.13 -9.17 -18.37
CA PRO A 189 -3.95 -9.95 -18.69
C PRO A 189 -3.88 -11.25 -17.87
N ARG A 190 -3.28 -12.30 -18.45
CA ARG A 190 -2.95 -13.52 -17.71
C ARG A 190 -1.80 -13.24 -16.74
N ILE A 191 -1.85 -13.90 -15.59
CA ILE A 191 -0.82 -13.83 -14.56
C ILE A 191 0.19 -14.94 -14.82
N PRO A 192 1.44 -14.63 -15.22
CA PRO A 192 2.49 -15.63 -15.37
C PRO A 192 3.15 -15.93 -14.02
N GLU A 193 3.79 -17.09 -13.92
CA GLU A 193 4.74 -17.37 -12.83
C GLU A 193 5.91 -16.38 -12.89
N GLY A 194 6.40 -15.93 -11.74
CA GLY A 194 7.48 -14.95 -11.60
C GLY A 194 7.02 -13.49 -11.64
N LEU A 195 5.75 -13.21 -11.96
CA LEU A 195 5.24 -11.84 -11.97
C LEU A 195 5.34 -11.22 -10.57
N VAL A 196 5.90 -10.01 -10.51
CA VAL A 196 5.99 -9.20 -9.27
C VAL A 196 5.05 -8.03 -9.40
N ILE A 197 4.13 -7.91 -8.46
CA ILE A 197 3.07 -6.88 -8.45
C ILE A 197 2.79 -6.40 -7.03
N THR A 198 2.25 -5.18 -6.90
CA THR A 198 1.59 -4.72 -5.69
C THR A 198 0.10 -5.08 -5.72
N ILE A 199 -0.47 -5.33 -4.55
CA ILE A 199 -1.91 -5.48 -4.33
C ILE A 199 -2.26 -4.60 -3.16
N GLU A 200 -2.99 -3.48 -3.44
CA GLU A 200 -3.06 -2.32 -2.57
C GLU A 200 -4.47 -1.69 -2.45
N PRO A 201 -5.49 -2.45 -2.08
CA PRO A 201 -6.82 -1.88 -1.97
C PRO A 201 -6.91 -0.79 -0.92
N THR A 202 -7.53 0.33 -1.30
CA THR A 202 -7.99 1.36 -0.38
C THR A 202 -9.51 1.25 -0.23
N LEU A 203 -9.96 0.98 0.98
CA LEU A 203 -11.38 0.93 1.33
C LEU A 203 -11.83 2.21 2.03
N VAL A 204 -13.08 2.59 1.80
CA VAL A 204 -13.69 3.78 2.39
C VAL A 204 -15.07 3.47 2.98
N GLU A 205 -15.42 4.17 4.07
CA GLU A 205 -16.69 3.97 4.80
C GLU A 205 -17.92 4.33 3.98
N GLN A 206 -17.82 5.32 3.10
CA GLN A 206 -18.94 5.88 2.35
C GLN A 206 -18.61 5.91 0.85
N SER A 207 -18.81 7.03 0.17
CA SER A 207 -18.57 7.15 -1.26
C SER A 207 -17.08 7.07 -1.60
N ALA A 208 -16.74 6.30 -2.62
CA ALA A 208 -15.38 6.25 -3.18
C ALA A 208 -15.06 7.44 -4.12
N ARG A 209 -15.77 8.57 -4.00
CA ARG A 209 -15.46 9.78 -4.75
C ARG A 209 -14.35 10.54 -4.04
N MET A 210 -13.26 10.76 -4.76
CA MET A 210 -12.07 11.43 -4.24
C MET A 210 -11.96 12.87 -4.68
N LYS A 211 -11.16 13.65 -3.96
CA LYS A 211 -10.68 14.98 -4.34
C LYS A 211 -9.21 15.10 -3.93
N VAL A 212 -8.45 15.84 -4.72
CA VAL A 212 -7.07 16.20 -4.37
C VAL A 212 -7.11 17.48 -3.54
N ASP A 213 -6.36 17.49 -2.44
CA ASP A 213 -6.22 18.65 -1.57
C ASP A 213 -5.37 19.76 -2.24
N PRO A 214 -5.38 21.02 -1.71
CA PRO A 214 -4.60 22.13 -2.26
C PRO A 214 -3.08 21.93 -2.29
N ASP A 215 -2.56 20.94 -1.56
CA ASP A 215 -1.14 20.56 -1.60
C ASP A 215 -0.74 19.86 -2.93
N GLY A 216 -1.73 19.54 -3.77
CA GLY A 216 -1.55 18.90 -5.06
C GLY A 216 -1.33 17.39 -5.01
N TRP A 217 -1.28 16.77 -3.83
CA TRP A 217 -0.96 15.36 -3.62
C TRP A 217 -1.98 14.60 -2.79
N SER A 218 -2.28 15.09 -1.58
CA SER A 218 -3.17 14.39 -0.64
C SER A 218 -4.54 14.15 -1.26
N VAL A 219 -4.94 12.89 -1.31
CA VAL A 219 -6.23 12.46 -1.89
C VAL A 219 -7.18 12.12 -0.76
N ARG A 220 -8.31 12.81 -0.73
CA ARG A 220 -9.29 12.73 0.34
C ARG A 220 -10.65 12.29 -0.16
N THR A 221 -11.41 11.60 0.68
CA THR A 221 -12.82 11.34 0.41
C THR A 221 -13.61 12.65 0.34
N ARG A 222 -14.56 12.76 -0.59
CA ARG A 222 -15.37 14.00 -0.72
C ARG A 222 -16.38 14.19 0.38
N ASP A 223 -16.80 13.11 1.00
CA ASP A 223 -17.87 13.09 2.02
C ASP A 223 -17.33 12.99 3.46
N GLY A 224 -16.00 12.93 3.64
CA GLY A 224 -15.36 12.84 4.96
C GLY A 224 -15.41 11.44 5.58
N GLY A 225 -15.86 10.43 4.83
CA GLY A 225 -15.77 9.02 5.27
C GLY A 225 -14.31 8.60 5.39
N TRP A 226 -13.99 7.82 6.43
CA TRP A 226 -12.62 7.40 6.67
C TRP A 226 -12.18 6.31 5.70
N ALA A 227 -10.87 6.22 5.52
CA ALA A 227 -10.23 5.28 4.61
C ALA A 227 -9.22 4.39 5.34
N ALA A 228 -8.97 3.21 4.79
CA ALA A 228 -7.87 2.33 5.18
C ALA A 228 -7.28 1.67 3.94
N GLN A 229 -5.95 1.68 3.84
CA GLN A 229 -5.19 1.04 2.77
C GLN A 229 -4.24 0.00 3.37
N PHE A 230 -4.16 -1.14 2.73
CA PHE A 230 -3.08 -2.11 2.93
C PHE A 230 -2.50 -2.49 1.60
N GLU A 231 -1.19 -2.75 1.61
CA GLU A 231 -0.49 -3.16 0.43
C GLU A 231 0.60 -4.16 0.76
N HIS A 232 0.71 -5.15 -0.12
CA HIS A 232 1.88 -6.00 -0.19
C HIS A 232 2.41 -6.10 -1.61
N THR A 233 3.73 -6.06 -1.74
CA THR A 233 4.42 -6.59 -2.92
C THR A 233 4.44 -8.12 -2.83
N VAL A 234 4.01 -8.75 -3.91
CA VAL A 234 3.99 -10.21 -4.03
C VAL A 234 4.71 -10.69 -5.28
N ILE A 235 5.31 -11.89 -5.22
CA ILE A 235 5.77 -12.62 -6.39
C ILE A 235 4.87 -13.83 -6.63
N VAL A 236 4.40 -14.00 -7.86
CA VAL A 236 3.56 -15.14 -8.23
C VAL A 236 4.43 -16.38 -8.46
N THR A 237 4.25 -17.38 -7.63
CA THR A 237 4.92 -18.69 -7.75
C THR A 237 3.96 -19.74 -8.33
N ARG A 238 4.47 -20.90 -8.70
CA ARG A 238 3.63 -22.03 -9.14
C ARG A 238 2.58 -22.47 -8.11
N HIS A 239 2.79 -22.15 -6.83
CA HIS A 239 1.87 -22.52 -5.74
C HIS A 239 0.89 -21.39 -5.34
N GLY A 240 1.05 -20.19 -5.88
CA GLY A 240 0.30 -18.98 -5.56
C GLY A 240 1.22 -17.80 -5.33
N ALA A 241 0.66 -16.68 -4.85
CA ALA A 241 1.45 -15.50 -4.52
C ALA A 241 2.22 -15.69 -3.20
N GLU A 242 3.49 -15.36 -3.20
CA GLU A 242 4.36 -15.23 -2.03
C GLU A 242 4.49 -13.75 -1.68
N ILE A 243 4.25 -13.39 -0.43
CA ILE A 243 4.40 -12.01 0.04
C ILE A 243 5.88 -11.72 0.28
N LEU A 244 6.42 -10.70 -0.39
CA LEU A 244 7.82 -10.28 -0.25
C LEU A 244 8.00 -9.25 0.88
N SER A 245 6.97 -8.44 1.16
CA SER A 245 6.96 -7.38 2.18
C SER A 245 6.42 -7.82 3.54
N SER A 246 6.61 -9.10 3.90
CA SER A 246 6.38 -9.62 5.25
C SER A 246 7.69 -9.91 5.99
N LEU A 247 7.67 -9.78 7.31
CA LEU A 247 8.79 -10.15 8.20
C LEU A 247 8.50 -11.45 8.91
#